data_48fb71f73e434240258a20300be7e8bd
#
_entry.id   48fb71f73e434240258a20300be7e8bd
#
_cell.length_a   1.000
_cell.length_b   1.000
_cell.length_c   1.000
_cell.angle_alpha   90.00
_cell.angle_beta   90.00
_cell.angle_gamma   90.00
#
_symmetry.space_group_name_H-M   'P 1'
#
loop_
_entity.id
_entity.type
_entity.pdbx_description
1 polymer ?
#
loop_
_entity_poly.entity_id
_entity_poly.type
_entity_poly.pdbx_seq_one_letter_code
_entity_poly.pdbx_strand_id
1 'polypeptide(L)'
;MNKTIRAELLEEANKILHGRRSEDYGSIESNFGQIAALWNIYLERRKSIESHDVCAMMALLKIARLSHKPDYDGALDLAGYAACYAEAAKLAPPVIETKKSKGKARK
;
A
#
# COMPACT_ATOMS: atom_id res chain seq x y z
N MET A 1 36.42 11.99 -14.07
CA MET A 1 35.46 12.96 -13.71
C MET A 1 34.42 12.41 -12.82
N ASN A 2 34.11 13.08 -11.73
CA ASN A 2 33.17 12.57 -10.79
C ASN A 2 31.74 12.92 -11.20
N LYS A 3 30.86 11.98 -11.02
CA LYS A 3 29.46 12.24 -11.28
C LYS A 3 28.84 12.93 -10.09
N THR A 4 27.81 13.71 -10.34
CA THR A 4 27.07 14.32 -9.27
C THR A 4 26.17 13.25 -8.65
N ILE A 5 25.70 13.52 -7.44
CA ILE A 5 24.78 12.62 -6.75
C ILE A 5 23.52 12.45 -7.58
N ARG A 6 23.02 13.54 -8.15
CA ARG A 6 21.77 13.43 -8.93
C ARG A 6 21.97 12.61 -10.19
N ALA A 7 23.14 12.66 -10.79
CA ALA A 7 23.40 11.85 -11.98
C ALA A 7 23.43 10.37 -11.64
N GLU A 8 24.07 10.02 -10.54
CA GLU A 8 24.11 8.64 -10.11
C GLU A 8 22.73 8.13 -9.75
N LEU A 9 21.94 8.96 -9.09
CA LEU A 9 20.59 8.60 -8.71
C LEU A 9 19.76 8.30 -9.95
N LEU A 10 19.83 9.14 -10.96
CA LEU A 10 19.07 8.95 -12.17
C LEU A 10 19.48 7.71 -12.94
N GLU A 11 20.78 7.42 -12.94
CA GLU A 11 21.25 6.21 -13.61
C GLU A 11 20.72 4.97 -12.92
N GLU A 12 20.75 4.98 -11.60
CA GLU A 12 20.26 3.84 -10.84
C GLU A 12 18.76 3.68 -11.05
N ALA A 13 18.02 4.78 -11.00
CA ALA A 13 16.60 4.75 -11.22
C ALA A 13 16.25 4.21 -12.60
N ASN A 14 17.05 4.61 -13.59
CA ASN A 14 16.82 4.16 -14.95
C ASN A 14 16.93 2.64 -15.06
N LYS A 15 17.94 2.08 -14.41
CA LYS A 15 18.11 0.63 -14.43
C LYS A 15 16.92 -0.07 -13.78
N ILE A 16 16.48 0.43 -12.64
CA ILE A 16 15.36 -0.16 -11.93
C ILE A 16 14.08 -0.10 -12.75
N LEU A 17 13.82 1.05 -13.34
CA LEU A 17 12.59 1.25 -14.10
C LEU A 17 12.50 0.38 -15.34
N HIS A 18 13.64 0.15 -15.99
CA HIS A 18 13.64 -0.62 -17.23
C HIS A 18 13.94 -2.10 -17.01
N GLY A 19 14.20 -2.50 -15.78
CA GLY A 19 14.50 -3.87 -15.50
C GLY A 19 13.42 -4.50 -14.67
N ARG A 20 13.78 -4.83 -13.44
CA ARG A 20 12.94 -5.61 -12.57
C ARG A 20 11.57 -5.01 -12.33
N ARG A 21 11.50 -3.69 -12.16
CA ARG A 21 10.21 -3.07 -11.88
C ARG A 21 9.22 -3.29 -13.01
N SER A 22 9.71 -3.18 -14.24
CA SER A 22 8.84 -3.39 -15.39
C SER A 22 8.32 -4.81 -15.42
N GLU A 23 9.16 -5.77 -15.08
CA GLU A 23 8.73 -7.16 -15.05
C GLU A 23 7.73 -7.42 -13.95
N ASP A 24 7.95 -6.79 -12.79
CA ASP A 24 7.13 -7.06 -11.63
C ASP A 24 5.77 -6.36 -11.69
N TYR A 25 5.70 -5.18 -12.25
CA TYR A 25 4.49 -4.37 -12.15
C TYR A 25 3.84 -4.04 -13.49
N GLY A 26 4.45 -4.43 -14.59
CA GLY A 26 3.91 -4.13 -15.90
C GLY A 26 4.27 -2.73 -16.34
N SER A 27 3.58 -2.22 -17.33
CA SER A 27 3.87 -0.90 -17.85
C SER A 27 3.44 0.18 -16.87
N ILE A 28 4.05 1.34 -17.00
CA ILE A 28 3.72 2.47 -16.14
C ILE A 28 2.25 2.83 -16.28
N GLU A 29 1.76 2.90 -17.52
CA GLU A 29 0.38 3.27 -17.73
C GLU A 29 -0.59 2.27 -17.14
N SER A 30 -0.31 0.99 -17.31
CA SER A 30 -1.19 -0.04 -16.78
C SER A 30 -1.19 -0.03 -15.26
N ASN A 31 0.00 0.01 -14.68
CA ASN A 31 0.14 -0.03 -13.23
C ASN A 31 -0.45 1.20 -12.55
N PHE A 32 -0.02 2.38 -12.98
CA PHE A 32 -0.51 3.60 -12.33
C PHE A 32 -1.94 3.91 -12.70
N GLY A 33 -2.39 3.48 -13.87
CA GLY A 33 -3.78 3.65 -14.24
C GLY A 33 -4.71 2.87 -13.34
N GLN A 34 -4.31 1.64 -13.02
CA GLN A 34 -5.11 0.82 -12.12
C GLN A 34 -5.15 1.42 -10.72
N ILE A 35 -4.00 1.90 -10.25
CA ILE A 35 -3.93 2.54 -8.94
C ILE A 35 -4.83 3.77 -8.92
N ALA A 36 -4.77 4.59 -9.96
CA ALA A 36 -5.59 5.80 -10.04
C ALA A 36 -7.06 5.45 -9.98
N ALA A 37 -7.46 4.41 -10.69
CA ALA A 37 -8.86 3.99 -10.69
C ALA A 37 -9.31 3.58 -9.29
N LEU A 38 -8.48 2.80 -8.60
CA LEU A 38 -8.81 2.38 -7.24
C LEU A 38 -8.87 3.56 -6.28
N TRP A 39 -7.92 4.47 -6.41
CA TRP A 39 -7.89 5.65 -5.55
C TRP A 39 -9.11 6.53 -5.80
N ASN A 40 -9.52 6.69 -7.07
CA ASN A 40 -10.69 7.49 -7.38
C ASN A 40 -11.95 6.93 -6.76
N ILE A 41 -12.08 5.61 -6.76
CA ILE A 41 -13.21 4.96 -6.14
C ILE A 41 -13.19 5.22 -4.64
N TYR A 42 -12.04 5.04 -4.02
CA TYR A 42 -11.92 5.25 -2.57
C TYR A 42 -12.25 6.69 -2.18
N LEU A 43 -11.80 7.65 -2.98
CA LEU A 43 -11.95 9.06 -2.65
C LEU A 43 -13.31 9.61 -3.00
N GLU A 44 -14.12 8.83 -3.66
CA GLU A 44 -15.40 9.31 -4.17
C GLU A 44 -16.24 10.06 -3.14
N ARG A 45 -16.25 9.61 -1.91
CA ARG A 45 -17.05 10.22 -0.86
C ARG A 45 -16.25 10.96 0.19
N ARG A 46 -14.97 11.21 -0.11
CA ARG A 46 -14.12 11.88 0.85
C ARG A 46 -14.03 13.37 0.51
N LYS A 47 -14.14 14.20 1.54
CA LYS A 47 -14.01 15.64 1.33
C LYS A 47 -12.60 16.10 1.53
N SER A 48 -11.84 15.43 2.34
CA SER A 48 -10.43 15.76 2.55
C SER A 48 -9.70 14.47 2.85
N ILE A 49 -8.39 14.49 2.71
CA ILE A 49 -7.57 13.33 2.92
C ILE A 49 -6.92 13.43 4.29
N GLU A 50 -7.14 12.43 5.12
CA GLU A 50 -6.54 12.37 6.45
C GLU A 50 -5.49 11.27 6.48
N SER A 51 -4.79 11.15 7.61
CA SER A 51 -3.69 10.18 7.72
C SER A 51 -4.13 8.76 7.39
N HIS A 52 -5.25 8.33 7.93
CA HIS A 52 -5.69 6.96 7.68
C HIS A 52 -6.12 6.75 6.23
N ASP A 53 -6.54 7.81 5.54
CA ASP A 53 -6.86 7.69 4.12
C ASP A 53 -5.61 7.38 3.32
N VAL A 54 -4.48 7.97 3.71
CA VAL A 54 -3.22 7.70 3.04
C VAL A 54 -2.86 6.23 3.20
N CYS A 55 -3.06 5.68 4.39
CA CYS A 55 -2.78 4.26 4.62
C CYS A 55 -3.65 3.39 3.73
N ALA A 56 -4.93 3.73 3.60
CA ALA A 56 -5.85 2.99 2.75
C ALA A 56 -5.42 3.08 1.28
N MET A 57 -5.02 4.28 0.85
CA MET A 57 -4.60 4.47 -0.53
C MET A 57 -3.32 3.69 -0.84
N MET A 58 -2.40 3.64 0.12
CA MET A 58 -1.20 2.84 -0.06
C MET A 58 -1.52 1.35 -0.09
N ALA A 59 -2.49 0.93 0.70
CA ALA A 59 -2.94 -0.47 0.64
C ALA A 59 -3.48 -0.80 -0.74
N LEU A 60 -4.24 0.11 -1.33
CA LEU A 60 -4.77 -0.09 -2.68
C LEU A 60 -3.66 -0.15 -3.72
N LEU A 61 -2.60 0.62 -3.51
CA LEU A 61 -1.45 0.55 -4.39
C LEU A 61 -0.83 -0.84 -4.34
N LYS A 62 -0.72 -1.41 -3.14
CA LYS A 62 -0.17 -2.76 -3.01
C LYS A 62 -1.10 -3.80 -3.63
N ILE A 63 -2.40 -3.60 -3.48
CA ILE A 63 -3.37 -4.50 -4.09
C ILE A 63 -3.21 -4.50 -5.61
N ALA A 64 -3.04 -3.31 -6.20
CA ALA A 64 -2.86 -3.20 -7.64
C ALA A 64 -1.61 -3.96 -8.09
N ARG A 65 -0.53 -3.84 -7.34
CA ARG A 65 0.70 -4.53 -7.67
C ARG A 65 0.58 -6.04 -7.51
N LEU A 66 -0.11 -6.47 -6.46
CA LEU A 66 -0.32 -7.89 -6.23
C LEU A 66 -1.21 -8.50 -7.29
N SER A 67 -2.11 -7.73 -7.87
CA SER A 67 -2.95 -8.25 -8.94
C SER A 67 -2.15 -8.55 -10.21
N HIS A 68 -1.03 -7.85 -10.37
CA HIS A 68 -0.16 -8.11 -11.51
C HIS A 68 0.74 -9.31 -11.23
N LYS A 69 1.28 -9.39 -10.02
CA LYS A 69 2.19 -10.47 -9.68
C LYS A 69 2.10 -10.73 -8.18
N PRO A 70 1.67 -11.91 -7.77
CA PRO A 70 1.63 -12.25 -6.35
C PRO A 70 3.03 -12.19 -5.74
N ASP A 71 3.11 -11.69 -4.52
CA ASP A 71 4.40 -11.42 -3.92
C ASP A 71 4.27 -11.37 -2.40
N TYR A 72 5.16 -12.06 -1.70
CA TYR A 72 5.10 -12.12 -0.25
C TYR A 72 5.33 -10.75 0.37
N ASP A 73 6.32 -10.01 -0.14
CA ASP A 73 6.62 -8.68 0.40
C ASP A 73 5.44 -7.74 0.20
N GLY A 74 4.74 -7.86 -0.93
CA GLY A 74 3.56 -7.05 -1.16
C GLY A 74 2.46 -7.35 -0.16
N ALA A 75 2.26 -8.63 0.14
CA ALA A 75 1.27 -9.02 1.12
C ALA A 75 1.66 -8.51 2.51
N LEU A 76 2.94 -8.58 2.82
CA LEU A 76 3.44 -8.10 4.10
C LEU A 76 3.22 -6.59 4.24
N ASP A 77 3.54 -5.84 3.17
CA ASP A 77 3.33 -4.40 3.17
C ASP A 77 1.85 -4.06 3.32
N LEU A 78 1.00 -4.83 2.65
CA LEU A 78 -0.43 -4.62 2.74
C LEU A 78 -0.91 -4.77 4.19
N ALA A 79 -0.43 -5.81 4.87
CA ALA A 79 -0.76 -6.01 6.27
C ALA A 79 -0.26 -4.83 7.12
N GLY A 80 0.94 -4.33 6.80
CA GLY A 80 1.49 -3.18 7.50
C GLY A 80 0.63 -1.94 7.34
N TYR A 81 0.17 -1.68 6.12
CA TYR A 81 -0.69 -0.52 5.90
C TYR A 81 -2.02 -0.67 6.60
N ALA A 82 -2.53 -1.90 6.70
CA ALA A 82 -3.78 -2.12 7.44
C ALA A 82 -3.59 -1.79 8.91
N ALA A 83 -2.47 -2.19 9.49
CA ALA A 83 -2.17 -1.88 10.88
C ALA A 83 -2.02 -0.38 11.08
N CYS A 84 -1.32 0.27 10.16
CA CYS A 84 -1.15 1.73 10.24
C CYS A 84 -2.49 2.46 10.11
N TYR A 85 -3.37 1.93 9.28
CA TYR A 85 -4.70 2.51 9.12
C TYR A 85 -5.44 2.50 10.46
N ALA A 86 -5.44 1.36 11.13
CA ALA A 86 -6.14 1.24 12.40
C ALA A 86 -5.59 2.22 13.43
N GLU A 87 -4.27 2.36 13.46
CA GLU A 87 -3.65 3.25 14.41
C GLU A 87 -3.92 4.71 14.06
N ALA A 88 -3.79 5.08 12.80
CA ALA A 88 -4.01 6.47 12.37
C ALA A 88 -5.46 6.89 12.58
N ALA A 89 -6.39 5.98 12.37
CA ALA A 89 -7.80 6.27 12.57
C ALA A 89 -8.22 6.11 14.03
N LYS A 90 -7.29 5.71 14.88
CA LYS A 90 -7.54 5.57 16.32
C LYS A 90 -8.65 4.58 16.61
N LEU A 91 -8.62 3.47 15.87
CA LEU A 91 -9.59 2.42 16.09
C LEU A 91 -9.13 1.54 17.23
N ALA A 92 -10.09 1.02 17.97
CA ALA A 92 -9.78 0.11 19.06
C ALA A 92 -10.55 -1.17 18.84
N PRO A 93 -10.00 -2.30 19.28
CA PRO A 93 -10.77 -3.53 19.15
C PRO A 93 -12.02 -3.45 20.02
N PRO A 94 -13.08 -4.12 19.62
CA PRO A 94 -14.29 -4.09 20.42
C PRO A 94 -14.01 -4.73 21.78
N VAL A 95 -14.70 -4.25 22.80
CA VAL A 95 -14.58 -4.82 24.11
C VAL A 95 -15.28 -6.15 24.14
N ILE A 96 -14.61 -7.17 24.63
CA ILE A 96 -15.20 -8.48 24.72
C ILE A 96 -15.44 -8.83 26.15
N GLU A 97 -16.66 -9.23 26.47
CA GLU A 97 -16.99 -9.57 27.76
C GLU A 97 -16.53 -10.91 27.98
N THR A 98 -15.63 -11.11 28.75
CA THR A 98 -15.18 -12.38 28.91
C THR A 98 -15.68 -13.10 29.99
N LYS A 99 -16.42 -12.77 30.66
CA LYS A 99 -16.85 -13.44 31.62
C LYS A 99 -16.70 -14.71 31.51
N LYS A 100 -16.53 -15.18 31.53
CA LYS A 100 -16.33 -16.32 31.41
C LYS A 100 -16.00 -16.72 30.46
N SER A 101 -15.89 -16.45 29.90
CA SER A 101 -15.55 -16.82 28.93
C SER A 101 -14.77 -16.96 28.50
N LYS A 102 -14.46 -16.99 28.70
CA LYS A 102 -13.81 -17.08 28.29
C LYS A 102 -13.40 -17.05 27.40
N GLY A 103 -13.04 -16.67 27.29
CA GLY A 103 -12.24 -16.66 26.37
C GLY A 103 -12.64 -16.88 25.07
N LYS A 104 -13.36 -16.46 24.62
CA LYS A 104 -13.72 -16.62 23.47
C LYS A 104 -12.99 -15.80 22.65
N ALA A 105 -12.35 -16.13 21.73
CA ALA A 105 -11.58 -15.39 20.88
C ALA A 105 -12.37 -14.64 19.99
N ARG A 106 -11.93 -13.53 19.59
CA ARG A 106 -12.64 -12.83 18.77
C ARG A 106 -12.29 -13.21 17.45
N LYS A 107 -13.08 -13.21 16.54
CA LYS A 107 -12.78 -13.55 15.28
C LYS A 107 -12.78 -12.60 14.38
#